data_89325f514e9eb8e4bdaa0b77c7e7ba6d
#
_entry.id   89325f514e9eb8e4bdaa0b77c7e7ba6d
#
_cell.length_a   1.000
_cell.length_b   1.000
_cell.length_c   1.000
_cell.angle_alpha   90.00
_cell.angle_beta   90.00
_cell.angle_gamma   90.00
#
_symmetry.space_group_name_H-M   'P 1'
#
loop_
_entity.id
_entity.type
_entity.pdbx_description
1 polymer ?
#
loop_
_entity_poly.entity_id
_entity_poly.type
_entity_poly.pdbx_seq_one_letter_code
_entity_poly.pdbx_strand_id
1 'polypeptide(L)'
;TLATRTKGNSWILVTSQEDMERVVGDMNKSQQNDFSKIQARFKLKIPLTSANVDEVIEKRLLSKTDPARDLLKSAWKNEQSKMETLLSFSEVGVQFRGYLDEKDFISKYPFVSYQFDLFQQCIRALSNHNAFQGKHASVGERSMLGVFQHVIQQIETKDQNAFVSFDLLFEGIRSTIRGELQSAIILAERQVDNPFAVKVLNALFMVKYYSNFKTTARNISTLMIDSLQVDLKEHDKKVHEALALLENQTYLQRNGDLYEYLTDDEKDIEEEIKSTDIDDGQVTDLFKQIIFDSIIGENKIRYLENKQEYDFTSKIDGVILGKEKELTVEIITPNFQDHDREDFFKSQTMGYNTLLM
;
A
#
# COMPACT_ATOMS: atom_id res chain seq x y z
N THR A 1 35.41 -39.50 -9.63
CA THR A 1 34.00 -39.08 -9.73
C THR A 1 33.26 -39.98 -10.72
N LEU A 2 31.93 -40.10 -10.60
CA LEU A 2 31.10 -40.91 -11.47
C LEU A 2 31.29 -40.51 -12.94
N ALA A 3 31.27 -39.20 -13.24
CA ALA A 3 31.46 -38.65 -14.58
C ALA A 3 32.79 -39.04 -15.25
N THR A 4 33.87 -39.20 -14.47
CA THR A 4 35.19 -39.60 -14.97
C THR A 4 35.28 -41.11 -15.17
N ARG A 5 34.59 -41.90 -14.34
CA ARG A 5 34.60 -43.37 -14.43
C ARG A 5 33.75 -43.93 -15.57
N THR A 6 32.70 -43.21 -15.96
CA THR A 6 31.76 -43.65 -17.00
C THR A 6 32.10 -43.13 -18.40
N LYS A 7 33.22 -42.42 -18.56
CA LYS A 7 33.73 -41.94 -19.85
C LYS A 7 32.69 -41.15 -20.68
N GLY A 8 31.84 -40.36 -20.01
CA GLY A 8 30.81 -39.55 -20.67
C GLY A 8 29.47 -40.25 -20.91
N ASN A 9 29.29 -41.50 -20.45
CA ASN A 9 28.04 -42.24 -20.62
C ASN A 9 27.07 -42.09 -19.42
N SER A 10 27.29 -41.12 -18.56
CA SER A 10 26.40 -40.82 -17.42
C SER A 10 26.11 -39.33 -17.30
N TRP A 11 24.87 -39.05 -16.99
CA TRP A 11 24.34 -37.68 -16.86
C TRP A 11 23.89 -37.51 -15.42
N ILE A 12 24.29 -36.38 -14.81
CA ILE A 12 23.90 -36.04 -13.45
C ILE A 12 23.07 -34.75 -13.53
N LEU A 13 21.80 -34.82 -13.12
CA LEU A 13 20.94 -33.66 -12.93
C LEU A 13 20.80 -33.40 -11.44
N VAL A 14 21.00 -32.16 -11.05
CA VAL A 14 20.79 -31.68 -9.67
C VAL A 14 19.82 -30.52 -9.72
N THR A 15 18.85 -30.50 -8.83
CA THR A 15 17.91 -29.42 -8.66
C THR A 15 18.10 -28.77 -7.30
N SER A 16 17.99 -27.43 -7.24
CA SER A 16 18.01 -26.64 -6.01
C SER A 16 16.80 -25.73 -5.99
N GLN A 17 16.23 -25.50 -4.80
CA GLN A 17 15.13 -24.54 -4.61
C GLN A 17 15.65 -23.09 -4.52
N GLU A 18 16.87 -22.90 -4.06
CA GLU A 18 17.47 -21.58 -3.92
C GLU A 18 18.49 -21.33 -5.03
N ASP A 19 18.64 -20.06 -5.39
CA ASP A 19 19.71 -19.65 -6.30
C ASP A 19 21.04 -19.99 -5.67
N MET A 20 21.89 -20.67 -6.41
CA MET A 20 23.20 -21.13 -5.94
C MET A 20 24.09 -19.98 -5.44
N GLU A 21 23.93 -18.79 -5.96
CA GLU A 21 24.69 -17.59 -5.53
C GLU A 21 24.24 -17.10 -4.14
N ARG A 22 22.98 -17.28 -3.80
CA ARG A 22 22.41 -16.90 -2.49
C ARG A 22 22.86 -17.87 -1.40
N VAL A 23 22.89 -19.17 -1.71
CA VAL A 23 23.37 -20.22 -0.80
C VAL A 23 24.86 -20.03 -0.46
N VAL A 24 25.65 -19.53 -1.39
CA VAL A 24 27.09 -19.24 -1.18
C VAL A 24 27.32 -18.08 -0.22
N GLY A 25 26.44 -17.09 -0.20
CA GLY A 25 26.54 -15.91 0.71
C GLY A 25 26.48 -16.30 2.20
N ASP A 26 25.74 -17.34 2.55
CA ASP A 26 25.55 -17.80 3.93
C ASP A 26 26.58 -18.84 4.41
N MET A 27 27.50 -19.26 3.52
CA MET A 27 28.50 -20.29 3.81
C MET A 27 29.81 -19.66 4.35
N ASN A 28 30.50 -20.40 5.25
CA ASN A 28 31.85 -20.01 5.65
C ASN A 28 32.86 -20.23 4.49
N LYS A 29 34.05 -19.57 4.57
CA LYS A 29 35.06 -19.60 3.49
C LYS A 29 35.49 -21.02 3.03
N SER A 30 35.51 -21.99 3.92
CA SER A 30 35.86 -23.38 3.58
C SER A 30 34.74 -24.04 2.75
N GLN A 31 33.49 -23.83 3.17
CA GLN A 31 32.32 -24.36 2.46
C GLN A 31 32.14 -23.68 1.09
N GLN A 32 32.42 -22.37 0.99
CA GLN A 32 32.42 -21.63 -0.28
C GLN A 32 33.42 -22.22 -1.29
N ASN A 33 34.63 -22.57 -0.85
CA ASN A 33 35.66 -23.21 -1.70
C ASN A 33 35.23 -24.59 -2.18
N ASP A 34 34.64 -25.41 -1.35
CA ASP A 34 34.19 -26.74 -1.76
C ASP A 34 32.96 -26.66 -2.67
N PHE A 35 32.07 -25.74 -2.42
CA PHE A 35 30.89 -25.50 -3.26
C PHE A 35 31.27 -24.96 -4.65
N SER A 36 32.27 -24.07 -4.74
CA SER A 36 32.78 -23.57 -6.02
C SER A 36 33.38 -24.67 -6.89
N LYS A 37 34.04 -25.68 -6.27
CA LYS A 37 34.55 -26.87 -6.97
C LYS A 37 33.41 -27.77 -7.49
N ILE A 38 32.28 -27.80 -6.80
CA ILE A 38 31.08 -28.50 -7.25
C ILE A 38 30.44 -27.74 -8.40
N GLN A 39 30.26 -26.44 -8.27
CA GLN A 39 29.69 -25.58 -9.33
C GLN A 39 30.47 -25.66 -10.64
N ALA A 40 31.81 -25.70 -10.58
CA ALA A 40 32.65 -25.77 -11.76
C ALA A 40 32.44 -27.08 -12.57
N ARG A 41 31.83 -28.12 -11.97
CA ARG A 41 31.52 -29.37 -12.65
C ARG A 41 30.18 -29.39 -13.36
N PHE A 42 29.27 -28.47 -13.01
CA PHE A 42 27.96 -28.30 -13.65
C PHE A 42 28.02 -27.12 -14.59
N LYS A 43 28.41 -27.37 -15.84
CA LYS A 43 28.58 -26.35 -16.88
C LYS A 43 27.22 -25.78 -17.34
N LEU A 44 26.17 -26.61 -17.34
CA LEU A 44 24.85 -26.21 -17.74
C LEU A 44 24.05 -25.85 -16.49
N LYS A 45 23.72 -24.58 -16.33
CA LYS A 45 22.80 -24.05 -15.31
C LYS A 45 21.55 -23.57 -16.03
N ILE A 46 20.42 -24.14 -15.66
CA ILE A 46 19.12 -23.74 -16.20
C ILE A 46 18.35 -23.11 -15.05
N PRO A 47 18.25 -21.78 -14.98
CA PRO A 47 17.37 -21.16 -14.00
C PRO A 47 15.93 -21.48 -14.38
N LEU A 48 15.23 -22.17 -13.49
CA LEU A 48 13.79 -22.32 -13.53
C LEU A 48 13.23 -21.04 -12.89
N THR A 49 13.02 -20.01 -13.69
CA THR A 49 12.49 -18.75 -13.21
C THR A 49 11.00 -18.85 -12.90
N SER A 50 10.56 -18.11 -11.89
CA SER A 50 9.15 -17.96 -11.52
C SER A 50 8.28 -17.30 -12.61
N ALA A 51 8.83 -16.99 -13.77
CA ALA A 51 8.09 -16.42 -14.90
C ALA A 51 6.92 -17.31 -15.38
N ASN A 52 6.83 -18.55 -14.92
CA ASN A 52 5.81 -19.52 -15.33
C ASN A 52 4.89 -19.97 -14.18
N VAL A 53 4.95 -19.33 -13.00
CA VAL A 53 4.06 -19.71 -11.88
C VAL A 53 2.62 -19.51 -12.26
N ASP A 54 2.31 -18.42 -12.93
CA ASP A 54 0.97 -18.09 -13.43
C ASP A 54 0.46 -19.19 -14.35
N GLU A 55 1.28 -19.61 -15.32
CA GLU A 55 0.95 -20.70 -16.23
C GLU A 55 0.72 -22.04 -15.50
N VAL A 56 1.48 -22.31 -14.44
CA VAL A 56 1.28 -23.50 -13.61
C VAL A 56 -0.06 -23.43 -12.86
N ILE A 57 -0.38 -22.28 -12.26
CA ILE A 57 -1.66 -22.05 -11.58
C ILE A 57 -2.80 -22.21 -12.59
N GLU A 58 -2.74 -21.52 -13.75
CA GLU A 58 -3.74 -21.61 -14.80
C GLU A 58 -4.01 -23.06 -15.26
N LYS A 59 -2.95 -23.82 -15.52
CA LYS A 59 -3.08 -25.18 -16.04
C LYS A 59 -3.43 -26.22 -14.98
N ARG A 60 -2.99 -26.04 -13.73
CA ARG A 60 -3.17 -27.02 -12.66
C ARG A 60 -4.40 -26.78 -11.79
N LEU A 61 -4.71 -25.51 -11.51
CA LEU A 61 -5.81 -25.16 -10.62
C LEU A 61 -7.01 -24.59 -11.37
N LEU A 62 -6.79 -23.82 -12.45
CA LEU A 62 -7.82 -23.04 -13.10
C LEU A 62 -8.30 -23.65 -14.42
N SER A 63 -8.00 -24.91 -14.70
CA SER A 63 -8.47 -25.58 -15.92
C SER A 63 -9.99 -25.66 -15.93
N LYS A 64 -10.62 -25.16 -17.00
CA LYS A 64 -12.08 -25.09 -17.17
C LYS A 64 -12.56 -26.21 -18.08
N THR A 65 -13.74 -26.74 -17.76
CA THR A 65 -14.50 -27.61 -18.68
C THR A 65 -15.04 -26.80 -19.85
N ASP A 66 -15.38 -27.46 -20.96
CA ASP A 66 -15.91 -26.79 -22.15
C ASP A 66 -17.19 -25.98 -21.86
N PRO A 67 -18.19 -26.49 -21.10
CA PRO A 67 -19.35 -25.69 -20.73
C PRO A 67 -18.98 -24.43 -19.92
N ALA A 68 -18.02 -24.53 -18.98
CA ALA A 68 -17.56 -23.39 -18.20
C ALA A 68 -16.87 -22.34 -19.07
N ARG A 69 -16.10 -22.76 -20.06
CA ARG A 69 -15.48 -21.84 -21.05
C ARG A 69 -16.51 -21.08 -21.85
N ASP A 70 -17.58 -21.74 -22.29
CA ASP A 70 -18.63 -21.09 -23.07
C ASP A 70 -19.43 -20.09 -22.23
N LEU A 71 -19.67 -20.39 -20.96
CA LEU A 71 -20.27 -19.44 -20.02
C LEU A 71 -19.38 -18.21 -19.81
N LEU A 72 -18.07 -18.40 -19.59
CA LEU A 72 -17.13 -17.29 -19.40
C LEU A 72 -16.97 -16.46 -20.69
N LYS A 73 -16.97 -17.06 -21.89
CA LYS A 73 -16.99 -16.30 -23.15
C LYS A 73 -18.22 -15.41 -23.24
N SER A 74 -19.37 -15.92 -22.86
CA SER A 74 -20.62 -15.16 -22.87
C SER A 74 -20.57 -14.02 -21.85
N ALA A 75 -20.04 -14.27 -20.64
CA ALA A 75 -19.83 -13.25 -19.64
C ALA A 75 -18.87 -12.15 -20.11
N TRP A 76 -17.74 -12.52 -20.74
CA TRP A 76 -16.80 -11.56 -21.31
C TRP A 76 -17.45 -10.63 -22.34
N LYS A 77 -18.18 -11.19 -23.31
CA LYS A 77 -18.85 -10.38 -24.33
C LYS A 77 -19.85 -9.37 -23.77
N ASN A 78 -20.53 -9.74 -22.68
CA ASN A 78 -21.57 -8.91 -22.10
C ASN A 78 -21.02 -7.86 -21.11
N GLU A 79 -19.92 -8.18 -20.40
CA GLU A 79 -19.48 -7.44 -19.23
C GLU A 79 -18.05 -6.85 -19.38
N GLN A 80 -17.39 -6.99 -20.54
CA GLN A 80 -16.00 -6.53 -20.73
C GLN A 80 -15.81 -5.08 -20.28
N SER A 81 -16.62 -4.15 -20.77
CA SER A 81 -16.48 -2.72 -20.46
C SER A 81 -16.69 -2.43 -18.96
N LYS A 82 -17.55 -3.21 -18.31
CA LYS A 82 -17.75 -3.13 -16.86
C LYS A 82 -16.54 -3.64 -16.12
N MET A 83 -15.97 -4.77 -16.52
CA MET A 83 -14.72 -5.30 -15.96
C MET A 83 -13.56 -4.32 -16.07
N GLU A 84 -13.38 -3.69 -17.25
CA GLU A 84 -12.34 -2.68 -17.47
C GLU A 84 -12.50 -1.49 -16.49
N THR A 85 -13.73 -1.06 -16.21
CA THR A 85 -13.99 0.02 -15.26
C THR A 85 -13.78 -0.41 -13.83
N LEU A 86 -14.29 -1.59 -13.43
CA LEU A 86 -14.20 -2.13 -12.08
C LEU A 86 -12.76 -2.40 -11.64
N LEU A 87 -11.94 -2.93 -12.57
CA LEU A 87 -10.61 -3.47 -12.30
C LEU A 87 -9.48 -2.52 -12.69
N SER A 88 -9.80 -1.21 -12.82
CA SER A 88 -8.81 -0.18 -13.16
C SER A 88 -8.23 0.47 -11.91
N PHE A 89 -6.90 0.56 -11.86
CA PHE A 89 -6.14 1.29 -10.84
C PHE A 89 -5.78 2.69 -11.31
N SER A 90 -5.60 3.61 -10.35
CA SER A 90 -5.08 4.96 -10.57
C SER A 90 -3.70 5.11 -9.94
N GLU A 91 -2.86 5.94 -10.54
CA GLU A 91 -1.56 6.40 -9.98
C GLU A 91 -0.61 5.27 -9.51
N VAL A 92 -0.64 4.11 -10.15
CA VAL A 92 0.31 3.05 -9.85
C VAL A 92 1.56 3.16 -10.72
N GLY A 93 2.72 3.12 -10.08
CA GLY A 93 4.01 3.18 -10.79
C GLY A 93 4.27 1.97 -11.70
N VAL A 94 3.67 0.81 -11.39
CA VAL A 94 3.59 -0.38 -12.24
C VAL A 94 2.16 -0.45 -12.77
N GLN A 95 2.01 -0.65 -14.09
CA GLN A 95 0.69 -0.78 -14.69
C GLN A 95 0.09 -2.15 -14.34
N PHE A 96 -0.61 -2.23 -13.21
CA PHE A 96 -1.49 -3.36 -12.94
C PHE A 96 -2.73 -3.25 -13.83
N ARG A 97 -3.07 -4.35 -14.47
CA ARG A 97 -4.22 -4.40 -15.39
C ARG A 97 -5.20 -5.46 -14.93
N GLY A 98 -6.46 -5.23 -15.24
CA GLY A 98 -7.48 -6.26 -15.20
C GLY A 98 -7.14 -7.39 -16.18
N TYR A 99 -8.10 -7.88 -16.93
CA TYR A 99 -7.84 -8.88 -17.97
C TYR A 99 -7.40 -8.22 -19.27
N LEU A 100 -6.45 -8.87 -19.98
CA LEU A 100 -5.92 -8.38 -21.25
C LEU A 100 -6.90 -8.62 -22.40
N ASP A 101 -7.49 -9.82 -22.45
CA ASP A 101 -8.40 -10.28 -23.49
C ASP A 101 -9.31 -11.41 -22.96
N GLU A 102 -10.20 -11.91 -23.82
CA GLU A 102 -11.10 -13.04 -23.50
C GLU A 102 -10.34 -14.28 -23.04
N LYS A 103 -9.21 -14.58 -23.66
CA LYS A 103 -8.41 -15.75 -23.34
C LYS A 103 -7.79 -15.63 -21.95
N ASP A 104 -7.25 -14.47 -21.63
CA ASP A 104 -6.68 -14.14 -20.34
C ASP A 104 -7.75 -14.23 -19.22
N PHE A 105 -8.94 -13.67 -19.47
CA PHE A 105 -10.08 -13.81 -18.57
C PHE A 105 -10.45 -15.27 -18.31
N ILE A 106 -10.64 -16.07 -19.36
CA ILE A 106 -11.02 -17.48 -19.23
C ILE A 106 -9.95 -18.28 -18.50
N SER A 107 -8.65 -18.01 -18.76
CA SER A 107 -7.57 -18.78 -18.15
C SER A 107 -7.45 -18.48 -16.65
N LYS A 108 -7.55 -17.22 -16.24
CA LYS A 108 -7.26 -16.76 -14.89
C LYS A 108 -8.47 -16.68 -13.96
N TYR A 109 -9.70 -16.51 -14.49
CA TYR A 109 -10.90 -16.49 -13.68
C TYR A 109 -10.94 -17.65 -12.66
N PRO A 110 -11.30 -17.45 -11.38
CA PRO A 110 -11.92 -16.25 -10.79
C PRO A 110 -10.91 -15.20 -10.26
N PHE A 111 -9.62 -15.41 -10.46
CA PHE A 111 -8.60 -14.41 -10.15
C PHE A 111 -8.51 -13.37 -11.25
N VAL A 112 -8.19 -12.14 -10.87
CA VAL A 112 -7.90 -11.07 -11.82
C VAL A 112 -6.40 -11.06 -12.16
N SER A 113 -6.04 -10.73 -13.40
CA SER A 113 -4.66 -10.85 -13.89
C SER A 113 -3.64 -10.09 -13.03
N TYR A 114 -3.98 -8.89 -12.53
CA TYR A 114 -3.09 -8.12 -11.67
C TYR A 114 -2.72 -8.84 -10.36
N GLN A 115 -3.57 -9.74 -9.87
CA GLN A 115 -3.37 -10.39 -8.58
C GLN A 115 -2.14 -11.30 -8.56
N PHE A 116 -1.80 -11.89 -9.68
CA PHE A 116 -0.61 -12.75 -9.79
C PHE A 116 0.66 -11.94 -9.55
N ASP A 117 0.84 -10.88 -10.33
CA ASP A 117 2.01 -10.01 -10.22
C ASP A 117 2.03 -9.26 -8.89
N LEU A 118 0.91 -8.65 -8.47
CA LEU A 118 0.83 -7.90 -7.23
C LEU A 118 1.13 -8.79 -6.04
N PHE A 119 0.52 -9.98 -5.96
CA PHE A 119 0.77 -10.93 -4.89
C PHE A 119 2.24 -11.32 -4.83
N GLN A 120 2.86 -11.64 -5.97
CA GLN A 120 4.29 -11.99 -6.02
C GLN A 120 5.17 -10.84 -5.50
N GLN A 121 4.88 -9.59 -5.89
CA GLN A 121 5.62 -8.43 -5.41
C GLN A 121 5.43 -8.20 -3.90
N CYS A 122 4.19 -8.33 -3.41
CA CYS A 122 3.88 -8.24 -1.99
C CYS A 122 4.63 -9.29 -1.16
N ILE A 123 4.63 -10.54 -1.62
CA ILE A 123 5.36 -11.62 -0.94
C ILE A 123 6.87 -11.35 -0.89
N ARG A 124 7.46 -10.86 -1.99
CA ARG A 124 8.87 -10.47 -2.01
C ARG A 124 9.15 -9.32 -1.03
N ALA A 125 8.29 -8.32 -1.01
CA ALA A 125 8.42 -7.18 -0.10
C ALA A 125 8.31 -7.63 1.37
N LEU A 126 7.30 -8.43 1.72
CA LEU A 126 7.14 -9.02 3.05
C LEU A 126 8.35 -9.88 3.46
N SER A 127 8.91 -10.67 2.53
CA SER A 127 10.11 -11.48 2.79
C SER A 127 11.33 -10.61 3.07
N ASN A 128 11.52 -9.54 2.32
CA ASN A 128 12.63 -8.59 2.53
C ASN A 128 12.55 -7.88 3.90
N HIS A 129 11.33 -7.71 4.42
CA HIS A 129 11.06 -7.17 5.77
C HIS A 129 10.99 -8.25 6.86
N ASN A 130 11.47 -9.48 6.59
CA ASN A 130 11.48 -10.59 7.55
C ASN A 130 10.10 -10.89 8.15
N ALA A 131 9.02 -10.71 7.38
CA ALA A 131 7.66 -10.89 7.85
C ALA A 131 7.28 -12.35 8.09
N PHE A 132 8.03 -13.31 7.56
CA PHE A 132 7.72 -14.73 7.64
C PHE A 132 8.45 -15.44 8.79
N GLN A 133 7.85 -16.50 9.33
CA GLN A 133 8.44 -17.32 10.38
C GLN A 133 9.50 -18.25 9.79
N GLY A 134 10.70 -18.27 10.42
CA GLY A 134 11.80 -19.17 10.09
C GLY A 134 12.65 -18.74 8.88
N LYS A 135 13.92 -19.15 8.88
CA LYS A 135 14.90 -18.81 7.83
C LYS A 135 14.55 -19.36 6.43
N HIS A 136 13.64 -20.32 6.36
CA HIS A 136 13.26 -21.04 5.14
C HIS A 136 11.78 -20.89 4.79
N ALA A 137 11.05 -19.98 5.45
CA ALA A 137 9.70 -19.59 5.05
C ALA A 137 9.75 -18.69 3.80
N SER A 138 10.67 -19.00 2.87
CA SER A 138 10.61 -18.44 1.54
C SER A 138 9.30 -18.90 0.92
N VAL A 139 8.40 -17.96 0.71
CA VAL A 139 7.18 -18.18 -0.05
C VAL A 139 7.62 -18.36 -1.51
N GLY A 140 8.15 -19.54 -1.81
CA GLY A 140 8.53 -19.96 -3.15
C GLY A 140 7.29 -20.29 -3.98
N GLU A 141 7.50 -20.65 -5.23
CA GLU A 141 6.47 -21.02 -6.22
C GLU A 141 5.45 -22.04 -5.67
N ARG A 142 5.88 -22.99 -4.84
CA ARG A 142 4.99 -23.97 -4.19
C ARG A 142 4.03 -23.34 -3.20
N SER A 143 4.45 -22.29 -2.50
CA SER A 143 3.60 -21.55 -1.57
C SER A 143 2.54 -20.77 -2.33
N MET A 144 2.87 -20.14 -3.46
CA MET A 144 1.88 -19.46 -4.31
C MET A 144 0.80 -20.44 -4.76
N LEU A 145 1.19 -21.59 -5.30
CA LEU A 145 0.23 -22.61 -5.73
C LEU A 145 -0.70 -23.02 -4.58
N GLY A 146 -0.13 -23.23 -3.37
CA GLY A 146 -0.91 -23.56 -2.17
C GLY A 146 -1.88 -22.46 -1.75
N VAL A 147 -1.47 -21.20 -1.81
CA VAL A 147 -2.33 -20.04 -1.49
C VAL A 147 -3.49 -19.96 -2.48
N PHE A 148 -3.21 -20.00 -3.78
CA PHE A 148 -4.26 -19.96 -4.81
C PHE A 148 -5.22 -21.15 -4.69
N GLN A 149 -4.72 -22.35 -4.40
CA GLN A 149 -5.55 -23.52 -4.13
C GLN A 149 -6.46 -23.30 -2.93
N HIS A 150 -5.94 -22.79 -1.82
CA HIS A 150 -6.71 -22.53 -0.61
C HIS A 150 -7.83 -21.51 -0.89
N VAL A 151 -7.53 -20.43 -1.60
CA VAL A 151 -8.52 -19.40 -1.96
C VAL A 151 -9.62 -19.96 -2.86
N ILE A 152 -9.29 -20.80 -3.85
CA ILE A 152 -10.29 -21.44 -4.71
C ILE A 152 -11.24 -22.31 -3.88
N GLN A 153 -10.73 -23.05 -2.90
CA GLN A 153 -11.56 -23.86 -2.01
C GLN A 153 -12.52 -23.02 -1.17
N GLN A 154 -12.12 -21.79 -0.77
CA GLN A 154 -13.00 -20.89 -0.03
C GLN A 154 -14.16 -20.34 -0.86
N ILE A 155 -13.97 -20.20 -2.17
CA ILE A 155 -14.99 -19.61 -3.05
C ILE A 155 -15.70 -20.64 -3.92
N GLU A 156 -15.47 -21.95 -3.76
CA GLU A 156 -16.02 -23.00 -4.61
C GLU A 156 -17.57 -23.03 -4.66
N THR A 157 -18.21 -22.50 -3.61
CA THR A 157 -19.69 -22.42 -3.51
C THR A 157 -20.26 -21.13 -4.10
N LYS A 158 -19.41 -20.20 -4.54
CA LYS A 158 -19.86 -18.93 -5.12
C LYS A 158 -20.34 -19.10 -6.56
N ASP A 159 -21.18 -18.17 -7.00
CA ASP A 159 -21.70 -18.18 -8.38
C ASP A 159 -20.66 -17.71 -9.41
N GLN A 160 -21.02 -17.79 -10.69
CA GLN A 160 -20.19 -17.44 -11.84
C GLN A 160 -19.86 -15.95 -11.96
N ASN A 161 -20.41 -15.09 -11.12
CA ASN A 161 -20.11 -13.64 -11.12
C ASN A 161 -19.07 -13.28 -10.05
N ALA A 162 -18.67 -14.25 -9.23
CA ALA A 162 -17.72 -14.01 -8.14
C ALA A 162 -16.30 -13.84 -8.65
N PHE A 163 -15.60 -12.85 -8.11
CA PHE A 163 -14.15 -12.71 -8.19
C PHE A 163 -13.50 -13.03 -6.86
N VAL A 164 -12.22 -13.29 -6.89
CA VAL A 164 -11.37 -13.32 -5.70
C VAL A 164 -11.01 -11.90 -5.33
N SER A 165 -11.43 -11.41 -4.17
CA SER A 165 -10.92 -10.18 -3.60
C SER A 165 -9.51 -10.37 -3.03
N PHE A 166 -8.70 -9.32 -2.99
CA PHE A 166 -7.27 -9.44 -2.68
C PHE A 166 -6.98 -9.85 -1.22
N ASP A 167 -7.88 -9.53 -0.29
CA ASP A 167 -7.81 -9.94 1.11
C ASP A 167 -7.78 -11.45 1.31
N LEU A 168 -8.42 -12.22 0.42
CA LEU A 168 -8.43 -13.69 0.51
C LEU A 168 -7.03 -14.30 0.34
N LEU A 169 -6.14 -13.63 -0.39
CA LEU A 169 -4.76 -14.06 -0.54
C LEU A 169 -3.97 -13.95 0.78
N PHE A 170 -4.33 -13.02 1.66
CA PHE A 170 -3.77 -12.93 3.01
C PHE A 170 -4.05 -14.19 3.83
N GLU A 171 -5.28 -14.69 3.79
CA GLU A 171 -5.66 -15.91 4.51
C GLU A 171 -4.80 -17.11 4.10
N GLY A 172 -4.41 -17.19 2.84
CA GLY A 172 -3.55 -18.24 2.33
C GLY A 172 -2.11 -18.22 2.86
N ILE A 173 -1.62 -17.07 3.33
CA ILE A 173 -0.26 -16.92 3.90
C ILE A 173 -0.25 -16.69 5.41
N ARG A 174 -1.38 -16.41 6.01
CA ARG A 174 -1.54 -16.00 7.41
C ARG A 174 -0.75 -16.88 8.38
N SER A 175 -0.83 -18.19 8.23
CA SER A 175 -0.12 -19.14 9.11
C SER A 175 1.41 -19.07 9.04
N THR A 176 1.96 -18.44 8.01
CA THR A 176 3.40 -18.29 7.79
C THR A 176 3.95 -16.96 8.26
N ILE A 177 3.08 -15.98 8.54
CA ILE A 177 3.46 -14.64 8.99
C ILE A 177 3.78 -14.66 10.47
N ARG A 178 4.77 -13.88 10.89
CA ARG A 178 5.13 -13.70 12.30
C ARG A 178 3.97 -13.12 13.09
N GLY A 179 3.74 -13.68 14.29
CA GLY A 179 2.64 -13.27 15.16
C GLY A 179 2.65 -11.77 15.50
N GLU A 180 3.83 -11.21 15.70
CA GLU A 180 4.04 -9.77 16.00
C GLU A 180 3.47 -8.86 14.92
N LEU A 181 3.60 -9.25 13.64
CA LEU A 181 3.13 -8.43 12.52
C LEU A 181 1.63 -8.56 12.25
N GLN A 182 1.00 -9.64 12.69
CA GLN A 182 -0.43 -9.85 12.51
C GLN A 182 -1.25 -9.60 13.78
N SER A 183 -0.61 -9.18 14.89
CA SER A 183 -1.30 -8.93 16.16
C SER A 183 -2.36 -7.83 16.03
N ALA A 184 -2.07 -6.74 15.32
CA ALA A 184 -3.04 -5.69 15.02
C ALA A 184 -4.26 -6.24 14.24
N ILE A 185 -4.05 -7.15 13.28
CA ILE A 185 -5.16 -7.80 12.55
C ILE A 185 -5.98 -8.69 13.48
N ILE A 186 -5.33 -9.49 14.32
CA ILE A 186 -6.01 -10.37 15.29
C ILE A 186 -6.83 -9.54 16.29
N LEU A 187 -6.29 -8.39 16.71
CA LEU A 187 -7.00 -7.47 17.58
C LEU A 187 -8.20 -6.83 16.86
N ALA A 188 -8.02 -6.38 15.62
CA ALA A 188 -9.08 -5.83 14.80
C ALA A 188 -10.23 -6.83 14.59
N GLU A 189 -9.94 -8.10 14.32
CA GLU A 189 -10.94 -9.16 14.17
C GLU A 189 -11.82 -9.33 15.41
N ARG A 190 -11.32 -8.98 16.59
CA ARG A 190 -12.05 -9.10 17.87
C ARG A 190 -12.80 -7.84 18.26
N GLN A 191 -12.33 -6.68 17.82
CA GLN A 191 -12.82 -5.38 18.31
C GLN A 191 -13.60 -4.59 17.27
N VAL A 192 -13.37 -4.85 15.97
CA VAL A 192 -14.03 -4.12 14.88
C VAL A 192 -15.34 -4.83 14.50
N ASP A 193 -16.48 -4.21 14.82
CA ASP A 193 -17.81 -4.74 14.48
C ASP A 193 -18.18 -4.64 12.98
N ASN A 194 -17.18 -4.52 12.11
CA ASN A 194 -17.34 -4.45 10.67
C ASN A 194 -16.41 -5.47 9.97
N PRO A 195 -16.93 -6.64 9.57
CA PRO A 195 -16.12 -7.67 8.91
C PRO A 195 -15.51 -7.21 7.58
N PHE A 196 -16.15 -6.27 6.87
CA PHE A 196 -15.60 -5.71 5.64
C PHE A 196 -14.39 -4.82 5.92
N ALA A 197 -14.39 -4.07 7.01
CA ALA A 197 -13.24 -3.28 7.42
C ALA A 197 -12.02 -4.17 7.74
N VAL A 198 -12.23 -5.32 8.38
CA VAL A 198 -11.15 -6.29 8.62
C VAL A 198 -10.57 -6.83 7.31
N LYS A 199 -11.40 -7.11 6.31
CA LYS A 199 -10.93 -7.52 4.96
C LYS A 199 -10.09 -6.42 4.31
N VAL A 200 -10.51 -5.15 4.41
CA VAL A 200 -9.74 -4.00 3.93
C VAL A 200 -8.38 -3.93 4.64
N LEU A 201 -8.35 -4.15 5.94
CA LEU A 201 -7.11 -4.18 6.73
C LEU A 201 -6.17 -5.30 6.26
N ASN A 202 -6.69 -6.50 5.98
CA ASN A 202 -5.92 -7.62 5.43
C ASN A 202 -5.29 -7.28 4.07
N ALA A 203 -6.06 -6.66 3.19
CA ALA A 203 -5.56 -6.22 1.89
C ALA A 203 -4.46 -5.14 2.02
N LEU A 204 -4.63 -4.19 2.95
CA LEU A 204 -3.62 -3.16 3.22
C LEU A 204 -2.34 -3.72 3.85
N PHE A 205 -2.45 -4.69 4.76
CA PHE A 205 -1.29 -5.41 5.26
C PHE A 205 -0.48 -6.06 4.14
N MET A 206 -1.15 -6.69 3.18
CA MET A 206 -0.48 -7.34 2.04
C MET A 206 0.37 -6.38 1.23
N VAL A 207 -0.10 -5.17 0.98
CA VAL A 207 0.59 -4.17 0.16
C VAL A 207 1.52 -3.25 0.93
N LYS A 208 1.53 -3.30 2.28
CA LYS A 208 2.25 -2.36 3.16
C LYS A 208 3.70 -2.10 2.73
N TYR A 209 4.46 -3.15 2.47
CA TYR A 209 5.89 -3.04 2.18
C TYR A 209 6.21 -2.93 0.68
N TYR A 210 5.20 -2.89 -0.17
CA TYR A 210 5.38 -2.73 -1.61
C TYR A 210 5.15 -1.27 -2.04
N SER A 211 6.22 -0.46 -1.99
CA SER A 211 6.17 1.00 -2.21
C SER A 211 5.66 1.45 -3.58
N ASN A 212 5.70 0.57 -4.59
CA ASN A 212 5.21 0.91 -5.93
C ASN A 212 3.68 0.83 -6.05
N PHE A 213 2.98 0.28 -5.06
CA PHE A 213 1.52 0.29 -5.03
C PHE A 213 1.03 1.50 -4.23
N LYS A 214 0.20 2.33 -4.83
CA LYS A 214 -0.41 3.49 -4.18
C LYS A 214 -1.71 3.10 -3.52
N THR A 215 -1.76 3.18 -2.20
CA THR A 215 -2.91 2.78 -1.35
C THR A 215 -3.97 3.88 -1.28
N THR A 216 -4.36 4.45 -2.43
CA THR A 216 -5.49 5.38 -2.51
C THR A 216 -6.81 4.66 -2.25
N ALA A 217 -7.85 5.36 -1.80
CA ALA A 217 -9.18 4.78 -1.60
C ALA A 217 -9.69 4.08 -2.87
N ARG A 218 -9.43 4.65 -4.06
CA ARG A 218 -9.80 4.04 -5.35
C ARG A 218 -9.09 2.71 -5.59
N ASN A 219 -7.79 2.65 -5.34
CA ASN A 219 -7.02 1.43 -5.54
C ASN A 219 -7.41 0.35 -4.53
N ILE A 220 -7.68 0.73 -3.28
CA ILE A 220 -8.20 -0.18 -2.26
C ILE A 220 -9.58 -0.72 -2.67
N SER A 221 -10.47 0.15 -3.17
CA SER A 221 -11.77 -0.26 -3.72
C SER A 221 -11.61 -1.34 -4.79
N THR A 222 -10.67 -1.15 -5.73
CA THR A 222 -10.38 -2.13 -6.78
C THR A 222 -9.87 -3.47 -6.22
N LEU A 223 -9.02 -3.47 -5.19
CA LEU A 223 -8.56 -4.69 -4.52
C LEU A 223 -9.71 -5.48 -3.87
N MET A 224 -10.76 -4.79 -3.43
CA MET A 224 -11.89 -5.37 -2.69
C MET A 224 -13.05 -5.82 -3.59
N ILE A 225 -12.94 -5.70 -4.92
CA ILE A 225 -13.95 -6.18 -5.85
C ILE A 225 -14.04 -7.70 -5.78
N ASP A 226 -15.21 -8.21 -5.40
CA ASP A 226 -15.49 -9.65 -5.24
C ASP A 226 -16.61 -10.17 -6.16
N SER A 227 -17.21 -9.30 -6.98
CA SER A 227 -18.29 -9.68 -7.91
C SER A 227 -18.38 -8.75 -9.13
N LEU A 228 -18.78 -9.33 -10.26
CA LEU A 228 -19.17 -8.58 -11.47
C LEU A 228 -20.43 -7.72 -11.25
N GLN A 229 -21.30 -8.11 -10.32
CA GLN A 229 -22.59 -7.45 -10.09
C GLN A 229 -22.51 -6.33 -9.04
N VAL A 230 -21.31 -5.96 -8.60
CA VAL A 230 -21.13 -4.90 -7.61
C VAL A 230 -21.65 -3.55 -8.13
N ASP A 231 -22.39 -2.83 -7.31
CA ASP A 231 -22.67 -1.40 -7.52
C ASP A 231 -21.45 -0.61 -7.03
N LEU A 232 -20.76 0.05 -7.97
CA LEU A 232 -19.52 0.80 -7.66
C LEU A 232 -19.72 1.89 -6.63
N LYS A 233 -20.85 2.62 -6.67
CA LYS A 233 -21.10 3.73 -5.75
C LYS A 233 -21.29 3.22 -4.32
N GLU A 234 -22.07 2.15 -4.18
CA GLU A 234 -22.28 1.52 -2.88
C GLU A 234 -20.99 0.86 -2.36
N HIS A 235 -20.23 0.23 -3.25
CA HIS A 235 -18.95 -0.38 -2.91
C HIS A 235 -17.92 0.65 -2.47
N ASP A 236 -17.73 1.72 -3.24
CA ASP A 236 -16.83 2.82 -2.88
C ASP A 236 -17.23 3.45 -1.53
N LYS A 237 -18.52 3.64 -1.29
CA LYS A 237 -19.03 4.12 0.00
C LYS A 237 -18.65 3.17 1.15
N LYS A 238 -18.85 1.86 0.99
CA LYS A 238 -18.45 0.85 1.98
C LYS A 238 -16.94 0.88 2.26
N VAL A 239 -16.13 1.06 1.22
CA VAL A 239 -14.67 1.17 1.37
C VAL A 239 -14.30 2.42 2.17
N HIS A 240 -14.89 3.58 1.85
CA HIS A 240 -14.63 4.82 2.60
C HIS A 240 -15.07 4.72 4.06
N GLU A 241 -16.22 4.12 4.33
CA GLU A 241 -16.69 3.87 5.70
C GLU A 241 -15.74 2.94 6.48
N ALA A 242 -15.24 1.89 5.82
CA ALA A 242 -14.27 0.98 6.41
C ALA A 242 -12.94 1.66 6.70
N LEU A 243 -12.43 2.47 5.75
CA LEU A 243 -11.20 3.22 5.93
C LEU A 243 -11.30 4.24 7.07
N ALA A 244 -12.40 5.00 7.13
CA ALA A 244 -12.64 5.95 8.21
C ALA A 244 -12.75 5.25 9.58
N LEU A 245 -13.39 4.09 9.66
CA LEU A 245 -13.49 3.31 10.89
C LEU A 245 -12.10 2.85 11.36
N LEU A 246 -11.30 2.29 10.45
CA LEU A 246 -9.95 1.80 10.77
C LEU A 246 -8.98 2.93 11.13
N GLU A 247 -9.09 4.09 10.49
CA GLU A 247 -8.31 5.29 10.79
C GLU A 247 -8.66 5.83 12.20
N ASN A 248 -9.96 5.90 12.52
CA ASN A 248 -10.43 6.34 13.84
C ASN A 248 -9.98 5.41 14.98
N GLN A 249 -9.86 4.11 14.70
CA GLN A 249 -9.38 3.12 15.67
C GLN A 249 -7.85 2.90 15.59
N THR A 250 -7.14 3.76 14.87
CA THR A 250 -5.67 3.76 14.75
C THR A 250 -5.09 2.44 14.21
N TYR A 251 -5.84 1.70 13.38
CA TYR A 251 -5.29 0.59 12.61
C TYR A 251 -4.65 1.05 11.29
N LEU A 252 -5.04 2.23 10.84
CA LEU A 252 -4.51 2.88 9.65
C LEU A 252 -4.06 4.30 9.98
N GLN A 253 -3.02 4.74 9.28
CA GLN A 253 -2.65 6.15 9.18
C GLN A 253 -2.98 6.64 7.77
N ARG A 254 -3.51 7.86 7.69
CA ARG A 254 -3.74 8.55 6.43
C ARG A 254 -2.66 9.59 6.18
N ASN A 255 -1.99 9.52 5.03
CA ASN A 255 -0.95 10.44 4.61
C ASN A 255 -1.35 11.06 3.27
N GLY A 256 -1.99 12.23 3.30
CA GLY A 256 -2.66 12.81 2.13
C GLY A 256 -3.79 11.90 1.64
N ASP A 257 -3.66 11.37 0.42
CA ASP A 257 -4.64 10.45 -0.18
C ASP A 257 -4.30 8.96 -0.01
N LEU A 258 -3.20 8.65 0.69
CA LEU A 258 -2.72 7.29 0.90
C LEU A 258 -3.08 6.79 2.29
N TYR A 259 -3.49 5.53 2.38
CA TYR A 259 -3.78 4.83 3.62
C TYR A 259 -2.71 3.77 3.89
N GLU A 260 -2.16 3.75 5.08
CA GLU A 260 -1.09 2.84 5.47
C GLU A 260 -1.51 2.00 6.68
N TYR A 261 -1.29 0.69 6.59
CA TYR A 261 -1.47 -0.23 7.71
C TYR A 261 -0.44 0.06 8.79
N LEU A 262 -0.87 0.12 10.05
CA LEU A 262 0.00 0.30 11.21
C LEU A 262 0.25 -1.04 11.91
N THR A 263 1.52 -1.36 12.17
CA THR A 263 1.91 -2.42 13.12
C THR A 263 1.60 -1.98 14.55
N ASP A 264 1.64 -2.89 15.52
CA ASP A 264 1.38 -2.54 16.92
C ASP A 264 2.30 -1.42 17.42
N ASP A 265 3.60 -1.51 17.15
CA ASP A 265 4.56 -0.48 17.54
C ASP A 265 4.26 0.89 16.90
N GLU A 266 3.90 0.89 15.60
CA GLU A 266 3.51 2.11 14.88
C GLU A 266 2.17 2.67 15.40
N LYS A 267 1.24 1.79 15.80
CA LYS A 267 -0.03 2.17 16.40
C LYS A 267 0.17 2.86 17.74
N ASP A 268 0.99 2.30 18.60
CA ASP A 268 1.30 2.90 19.91
C ASP A 268 1.91 4.31 19.76
N ILE A 269 2.82 4.48 18.79
CA ILE A 269 3.40 5.80 18.47
C ILE A 269 2.32 6.76 17.94
N GLU A 270 1.47 6.31 17.04
CA GLU A 270 0.40 7.16 16.46
C GLU A 270 -0.64 7.55 17.52
N GLU A 271 -0.97 6.65 18.46
CA GLU A 271 -1.83 6.95 19.59
C GLU A 271 -1.19 7.98 20.53
N GLU A 272 0.11 7.87 20.79
CA GLU A 272 0.86 8.85 21.58
C GLU A 272 0.87 10.23 20.89
N ILE A 273 1.10 10.27 19.57
CA ILE A 273 1.03 11.52 18.79
C ILE A 273 -0.37 12.14 18.89
N LYS A 274 -1.44 11.35 18.69
CA LYS A 274 -2.82 11.84 18.77
C LYS A 274 -3.23 12.30 20.18
N SER A 275 -2.67 11.69 21.20
CA SER A 275 -2.94 12.04 22.60
C SER A 275 -2.06 13.18 23.11
N THR A 276 -1.01 13.55 22.38
CA THR A 276 -0.12 14.64 22.75
C THR A 276 -0.86 15.97 22.68
N ASP A 277 -1.00 16.62 23.82
CA ASP A 277 -1.62 17.96 23.92
C ASP A 277 -0.64 18.99 23.36
N ILE A 278 -1.02 19.66 22.29
CA ILE A 278 -0.20 20.70 21.67
C ILE A 278 -0.57 22.03 22.30
N ASP A 279 0.40 22.66 22.98
CA ASP A 279 0.22 24.00 23.52
C ASP A 279 0.12 25.03 22.37
N ASP A 280 -1.06 25.63 22.25
CA ASP A 280 -1.35 26.67 21.24
C ASP A 280 -0.34 27.84 21.31
N GLY A 281 0.20 28.13 22.50
CA GLY A 281 1.26 29.10 22.69
C GLY A 281 2.54 28.74 21.96
N GLN A 282 2.95 27.46 22.04
CA GLN A 282 4.14 26.97 21.34
C GLN A 282 3.96 26.97 19.82
N VAL A 283 2.76 26.64 19.36
CA VAL A 283 2.42 26.74 17.91
C VAL A 283 2.52 28.17 17.43
N THR A 284 1.96 29.14 18.20
CA THR A 284 2.02 30.56 17.87
C THR A 284 3.45 31.09 17.86
N ASP A 285 4.29 30.67 18.82
CA ASP A 285 5.70 31.05 18.88
C ASP A 285 6.49 30.48 17.70
N LEU A 286 6.19 29.26 17.26
CA LEU A 286 6.81 28.66 16.08
C LEU A 286 6.40 29.41 14.79
N PHE A 287 5.13 29.75 14.63
CA PHE A 287 4.68 30.58 13.52
C PHE A 287 5.37 31.95 13.51
N LYS A 288 5.53 32.56 14.68
CA LYS A 288 6.28 33.82 14.81
C LYS A 288 7.71 33.66 14.29
N GLN A 289 8.43 32.66 14.73
CA GLN A 289 9.80 32.40 14.28
C GLN A 289 9.89 32.19 12.76
N ILE A 290 8.98 31.40 12.21
CA ILE A 290 8.99 31.12 10.77
C ILE A 290 8.60 32.35 9.97
N ILE A 291 7.48 33.00 10.31
CA ILE A 291 6.91 34.04 9.47
C ILE A 291 7.64 35.38 9.70
N PHE A 292 7.67 35.84 10.95
CA PHE A 292 8.20 37.19 11.23
C PHE A 292 9.72 37.23 11.34
N ASP A 293 10.35 36.21 11.95
CA ASP A 293 11.79 36.24 12.15
C ASP A 293 12.57 35.71 10.94
N SER A 294 12.03 34.71 10.20
CA SER A 294 12.76 34.08 9.08
C SER A 294 12.31 34.57 7.71
N ILE A 295 10.99 34.73 7.45
CA ILE A 295 10.46 35.10 6.13
C ILE A 295 10.44 36.60 5.97
N ILE A 296 9.79 37.34 6.90
CA ILE A 296 9.69 38.79 6.84
C ILE A 296 11.01 39.43 7.23
N GLY A 297 11.65 38.96 8.33
CA GLY A 297 12.99 39.35 8.77
C GLY A 297 13.18 40.80 9.21
N GLU A 298 12.17 41.66 8.96
CA GLU A 298 12.21 43.08 9.25
C GLU A 298 10.97 43.49 10.06
N ASN A 299 11.14 44.43 10.98
CA ASN A 299 10.05 44.97 11.81
C ASN A 299 9.49 46.30 11.26
N LYS A 300 9.82 46.64 10.03
CA LYS A 300 9.45 47.89 9.40
C LYS A 300 9.05 47.71 7.95
N ILE A 301 8.04 48.45 7.54
CA ILE A 301 7.64 48.53 6.14
C ILE A 301 8.12 49.88 5.58
N ARG A 302 8.88 49.88 4.51
CA ARG A 302 9.33 51.06 3.80
C ARG A 302 8.33 51.45 2.73
N TYR A 303 7.71 52.61 2.87
CA TYR A 303 6.81 53.16 1.86
C TYR A 303 7.64 53.77 0.71
N LEU A 304 7.41 53.29 -0.51
CA LEU A 304 8.28 53.61 -1.65
C LEU A 304 8.22 55.04 -2.13
N GLU A 305 7.06 55.70 -1.98
CA GLU A 305 6.86 57.08 -2.48
C GLU A 305 7.60 58.13 -1.64
N ASN A 306 7.54 58.03 -0.31
CA ASN A 306 8.17 59.00 0.59
C ASN A 306 9.47 58.46 1.23
N LYS A 307 9.82 57.20 0.96
CA LYS A 307 10.99 56.49 1.52
C LYS A 307 11.03 56.41 3.05
N GLN A 308 9.90 56.65 3.70
CA GLN A 308 9.75 56.57 5.15
C GLN A 308 9.54 55.13 5.59
N GLU A 309 10.09 54.80 6.76
CA GLU A 309 9.94 53.49 7.39
C GLU A 309 8.89 53.59 8.51
N TYR A 310 7.99 52.58 8.54
CA TYR A 310 6.91 52.50 9.51
C TYR A 310 7.07 51.19 10.28
N ASP A 311 7.17 51.28 11.61
CA ASP A 311 7.15 50.12 12.49
C ASP A 311 5.76 49.49 12.48
N PHE A 312 5.68 48.17 12.57
CA PHE A 312 4.40 47.47 12.65
C PHE A 312 4.31 46.53 13.85
N THR A 313 3.08 46.27 14.28
CA THR A 313 2.72 45.23 15.24
C THR A 313 2.61 43.92 14.49
N SER A 314 3.29 42.88 14.93
CA SER A 314 3.12 41.49 14.45
C SER A 314 1.93 40.86 15.15
N LYS A 315 1.00 40.26 14.39
CA LYS A 315 -0.20 39.64 14.92
C LYS A 315 -0.47 38.33 14.17
N ILE A 316 -0.82 37.29 14.88
CA ILE A 316 -1.19 35.96 14.30
C ILE A 316 -2.53 35.57 14.91
N ASP A 317 -3.52 35.23 14.06
CA ASP A 317 -4.85 34.75 14.48
C ASP A 317 -5.49 35.60 15.62
N GLY A 318 -5.34 36.91 15.55
CA GLY A 318 -5.85 37.81 16.58
C GLY A 318 -4.91 38.03 17.77
N VAL A 319 -3.83 37.27 17.92
CA VAL A 319 -2.86 37.37 19.04
C VAL A 319 -1.75 38.36 18.67
N ILE A 320 -1.54 39.40 19.50
CA ILE A 320 -0.48 40.39 19.33
C ILE A 320 0.85 39.81 19.82
N LEU A 321 1.88 39.85 18.96
CA LEU A 321 3.22 39.40 19.24
C LEU A 321 4.16 40.57 19.48
N GLY A 322 4.32 40.98 20.73
CA GLY A 322 5.21 42.05 21.11
C GLY A 322 4.51 43.37 21.45
N LYS A 323 5.10 44.51 21.08
CA LYS A 323 4.55 45.86 21.39
C LYS A 323 3.63 46.35 20.27
N GLU A 324 2.49 46.90 20.68
CA GLU A 324 1.53 47.50 19.76
C GLU A 324 2.08 48.79 19.11
N LYS A 325 1.85 48.94 17.81
CA LYS A 325 2.28 50.03 16.94
C LYS A 325 1.05 50.56 16.17
N GLU A 326 1.23 51.68 15.47
CA GLU A 326 0.16 52.29 14.65
C GLU A 326 -0.23 51.41 13.44
N LEU A 327 0.74 50.73 12.84
CA LEU A 327 0.51 49.78 11.73
C LEU A 327 0.53 48.36 12.27
N THR A 328 -0.36 47.53 11.80
CA THR A 328 -0.41 46.10 12.15
C THR A 328 -0.27 45.23 10.92
N VAL A 329 0.55 44.21 10.99
CA VAL A 329 0.61 43.09 10.03
C VAL A 329 0.04 41.85 10.73
N GLU A 330 -1.13 41.41 10.27
CA GLU A 330 -1.83 40.27 10.80
C GLU A 330 -1.79 39.11 9.82
N ILE A 331 -1.40 37.96 10.30
CA ILE A 331 -1.39 36.70 9.55
C ILE A 331 -2.56 35.85 10.05
N ILE A 332 -3.35 35.36 9.13
CA ILE A 332 -4.44 34.42 9.42
C ILE A 332 -4.00 33.04 9.01
N THR A 333 -3.96 32.11 9.95
CA THR A 333 -3.62 30.72 9.67
C THR A 333 -4.87 29.88 9.42
N PRO A 334 -4.74 28.68 8.82
CA PRO A 334 -5.88 27.76 8.67
C PRO A 334 -6.53 27.31 9.99
N ASN A 335 -5.87 27.56 11.14
CA ASN A 335 -6.41 27.24 12.46
C ASN A 335 -7.42 28.30 12.95
N PHE A 336 -7.47 29.46 12.31
CA PHE A 336 -8.45 30.50 12.67
C PHE A 336 -9.85 30.10 12.21
N GLN A 337 -10.84 30.20 13.08
CA GLN A 337 -12.21 29.69 12.87
C GLN A 337 -12.88 30.16 11.58
N ASP A 338 -12.62 31.42 11.15
CA ASP A 338 -13.21 32.02 9.96
C ASP A 338 -12.16 32.30 8.85
N HIS A 339 -11.08 31.52 8.78
CA HIS A 339 -9.93 31.73 7.88
C HIS A 339 -10.30 31.79 6.39
N ASP A 340 -11.38 31.15 5.96
CA ASP A 340 -11.86 31.09 4.57
C ASP A 340 -12.88 32.23 4.23
N ARG A 341 -13.23 33.09 5.20
CA ARG A 341 -14.24 34.16 5.02
C ARG A 341 -13.61 35.49 4.60
N GLU A 342 -13.25 35.60 3.34
CA GLU A 342 -12.62 36.82 2.79
C GLU A 342 -13.39 38.10 3.04
N ASP A 343 -14.74 38.07 2.97
CA ASP A 343 -15.59 39.23 3.22
C ASP A 343 -15.55 39.71 4.67
N PHE A 344 -15.40 38.82 5.62
CA PHE A 344 -15.23 39.11 7.03
C PHE A 344 -13.94 39.92 7.26
N PHE A 345 -12.84 39.47 6.69
CA PHE A 345 -11.55 40.12 6.83
C PHE A 345 -11.50 41.48 6.09
N LYS A 346 -12.09 41.57 4.90
CA LYS A 346 -12.22 42.85 4.19
C LYS A 346 -12.98 43.91 5.04
N SER A 347 -14.02 43.49 5.75
CA SER A 347 -14.77 44.41 6.63
C SER A 347 -13.97 44.83 7.86
N GLN A 348 -13.14 43.94 8.41
CA GLN A 348 -12.26 44.21 9.55
C GLN A 348 -11.12 45.18 9.21
N THR A 349 -10.57 45.12 8.00
CA THR A 349 -9.48 46.01 7.59
C THR A 349 -9.94 47.38 7.12
N MET A 350 -11.23 47.52 6.82
CA MET A 350 -11.81 48.83 6.48
C MET A 350 -11.83 49.77 7.69
N GLY A 351 -10.94 50.75 7.70
CA GLY A 351 -10.86 51.78 8.76
C GLY A 351 -9.79 51.52 9.82
N TYR A 352 -9.02 50.45 9.71
CA TYR A 352 -7.90 50.17 10.58
C TYR A 352 -6.56 50.16 9.79
N ASN A 353 -5.48 50.55 10.44
CA ASN A 353 -4.13 50.54 9.88
C ASN A 353 -3.56 49.11 9.90
N THR A 354 -4.30 48.15 9.32
CA THR A 354 -3.96 46.73 9.37
C THR A 354 -3.77 46.17 7.97
N LEU A 355 -2.62 45.58 7.71
CA LEU A 355 -2.34 44.73 6.55
C LEU A 355 -2.64 43.29 6.94
N LEU A 356 -3.56 42.67 6.23
CA LEU A 356 -3.93 41.29 6.43
C LEU A 356 -3.27 40.39 5.35
N MET A 357 -2.69 39.27 5.76
CA MET A 357 -2.09 38.30 4.90
C MET A 357 -2.63 36.90 5.20
#